data_f48d3df1f21ddbbfa63c6dae9839fd8d
#
_entry.id   f48d3df1f21ddbbfa63c6dae9839fd8d
#
_cell.length_a   1.000
_cell.length_b   1.000
_cell.length_c   1.000
_cell.angle_alpha   90.00
_cell.angle_beta   90.00
_cell.angle_gamma   90.00
#
_symmetry.space_group_name_H-M   'P 1'
#
loop_
_entity.id
_entity.type
_entity.pdbx_description
1 polymer ?
#
loop_
_entity_poly.entity_id
_entity_poly.type
_entity_poly.pdbx_seq_one_letter_code
_entity_poly.pdbx_strand_id
1 'polypeptide(L)'
;MRSLAMCLMMAGAAATASAGTNGFYVPSFRGQPGSTSSLWETFTVPVGAPGNQPNFGNSLSPVLTQLTPGALITGTGNIYNMAETSAFTIGYASTSNPLGLVVLQTRTFGTELDYNSVRLTYDGGSLTAVRTETDRVQVGQPGTPGSGVYVSSAWQWDLSGRNVSQYTISFNAVEHSLSFDSAMLDVQVVPEPGTLALLAIGAGFVVTGLRRRR
;
A
#
# COMPACT_ATOMS: atom_id res chain seq x y z
N MET A 1 25.37 -39.97 -27.19
CA MET A 1 24.91 -38.59 -26.95
C MET A 1 23.98 -38.59 -25.75
N ARG A 2 24.44 -38.11 -24.61
CA ARG A 2 23.64 -38.02 -23.35
C ARG A 2 23.28 -36.57 -23.12
N SER A 3 21.98 -36.24 -23.27
CA SER A 3 21.44 -34.91 -22.95
C SER A 3 21.41 -34.74 -21.45
N LEU A 4 22.15 -33.76 -20.94
CA LEU A 4 22.10 -33.32 -19.54
C LEU A 4 21.00 -32.26 -19.41
N ALA A 5 19.85 -32.62 -18.85
CA ALA A 5 18.82 -31.69 -18.51
C ALA A 5 19.23 -30.97 -17.21
N MET A 6 19.58 -29.71 -17.33
CA MET A 6 19.89 -28.83 -16.17
C MET A 6 18.61 -28.29 -15.60
N CYS A 7 18.16 -28.88 -14.51
CA CYS A 7 17.00 -28.42 -13.72
C CYS A 7 17.44 -27.20 -12.91
N LEU A 8 16.98 -25.99 -13.30
CA LEU A 8 17.21 -24.74 -12.56
C LEU A 8 16.20 -24.67 -11.41
N MET A 9 16.61 -25.08 -10.20
CA MET A 9 15.85 -24.85 -9.00
C MET A 9 15.93 -23.36 -8.64
N MET A 10 14.85 -22.62 -8.85
CA MET A 10 14.66 -21.30 -8.24
C MET A 10 14.34 -21.50 -6.76
N ALA A 11 15.33 -21.30 -5.91
CA ALA A 11 15.11 -21.17 -4.47
C ALA A 11 14.42 -19.82 -4.23
N GLY A 12 13.12 -19.84 -3.98
CA GLY A 12 12.37 -18.69 -3.52
C GLY A 12 12.82 -18.34 -2.10
N ALA A 13 13.58 -17.27 -1.93
CA ALA A 13 13.86 -16.72 -0.61
C ALA A 13 12.54 -16.15 -0.06
N ALA A 14 11.98 -16.77 0.98
CA ALA A 14 10.92 -16.20 1.77
C ALA A 14 11.50 -14.96 2.48
N ALA A 15 11.17 -13.76 1.98
CA ALA A 15 11.50 -12.54 2.68
C ALA A 15 10.71 -12.51 3.99
N THR A 16 11.40 -12.56 5.11
CA THR A 16 10.80 -12.28 6.43
C THR A 16 10.41 -10.81 6.45
N ALA A 17 9.10 -10.54 6.46
CA ALA A 17 8.59 -9.20 6.58
C ALA A 17 9.02 -8.62 7.94
N SER A 18 9.89 -7.61 7.92
CA SER A 18 10.19 -6.81 9.10
C SER A 18 9.04 -5.83 9.30
N ALA A 19 8.32 -5.96 10.40
CA ALA A 19 7.31 -4.98 10.78
C ALA A 19 8.01 -3.64 11.09
N GLY A 20 7.57 -2.57 10.43
CA GLY A 20 7.97 -1.20 10.78
C GLY A 20 7.37 -0.78 12.14
N THR A 21 7.73 0.41 12.63
CA THR A 21 7.27 0.95 13.93
C THR A 21 5.73 1.05 14.05
N ASN A 22 5.00 1.08 12.94
CA ASN A 22 3.54 1.19 12.87
C ASN A 22 2.82 -0.15 12.67
N GLY A 23 3.50 -1.28 12.84
CA GLY A 23 2.94 -2.61 12.57
C GLY A 23 2.75 -2.91 11.07
N PHE A 24 3.32 -2.09 10.19
CA PHE A 24 3.27 -2.29 8.74
C PHE A 24 4.36 -3.27 8.29
N TYR A 25 4.00 -4.21 7.44
CA TYR A 25 4.97 -5.10 6.80
C TYR A 25 5.53 -4.47 5.52
N VAL A 26 6.66 -5.02 5.07
CA VAL A 26 7.29 -4.62 3.81
C VAL A 26 6.87 -5.61 2.72
N PRO A 27 6.04 -5.21 1.73
CA PRO A 27 5.72 -6.06 0.60
C PRO A 27 6.99 -6.46 -0.16
N SER A 28 7.03 -7.69 -0.68
CA SER A 28 8.22 -8.24 -1.35
C SER A 28 8.70 -7.45 -2.57
N PHE A 29 7.80 -6.67 -3.17
CA PHE A 29 8.10 -5.83 -4.33
C PHE A 29 8.60 -4.42 -3.96
N ARG A 30 8.49 -3.99 -2.69
CA ARG A 30 8.98 -2.66 -2.28
C ARG A 30 10.47 -2.54 -2.51
N GLY A 31 10.89 -1.44 -3.15
CA GLY A 31 12.29 -1.20 -3.54
C GLY A 31 12.72 -1.90 -4.82
N GLN A 32 11.86 -2.70 -5.46
CA GLN A 32 12.12 -3.25 -6.78
C GLN A 32 11.89 -2.20 -7.88
N PRO A 33 12.51 -2.34 -9.06
CA PRO A 33 12.23 -1.46 -10.19
C PRO A 33 10.72 -1.38 -10.49
N GLY A 34 10.19 -0.17 -10.66
CA GLY A 34 8.77 0.08 -10.88
C GLY A 34 7.91 0.05 -9.62
N SER A 35 8.50 -0.07 -8.43
CA SER A 35 7.75 0.09 -7.19
C SER A 35 7.81 1.53 -6.67
N THR A 36 6.70 1.96 -6.09
CA THR A 36 6.59 3.21 -5.32
C THR A 36 6.00 2.93 -3.96
N SER A 37 6.37 3.74 -2.97
CA SER A 37 5.80 3.70 -1.63
C SER A 37 5.47 5.11 -1.16
N SER A 38 4.41 5.24 -0.37
CA SER A 38 3.94 6.51 0.18
C SER A 38 3.41 6.27 1.58
N LEU A 39 3.91 7.03 2.55
CA LEU A 39 3.59 6.89 3.97
C LEU A 39 3.03 8.20 4.51
N TRP A 40 1.90 8.13 5.18
CA TRP A 40 1.28 9.18 5.98
C TRP A 40 1.39 8.81 7.45
N GLU A 41 2.13 9.61 8.22
CA GLU A 41 2.25 9.50 9.69
C GLU A 41 1.75 10.75 10.39
N THR A 42 1.61 11.85 9.64
CA THR A 42 1.14 13.12 10.19
C THR A 42 0.22 13.76 9.17
N PHE A 43 -0.97 14.12 9.59
CA PHE A 43 -1.96 14.78 8.76
C PHE A 43 -2.04 16.27 9.08
N THR A 44 -2.37 17.08 8.07
CA THR A 44 -2.48 18.54 8.21
C THR A 44 -3.83 19.06 7.74
N VAL A 45 -4.54 18.28 6.90
CA VAL A 45 -5.86 18.62 6.39
C VAL A 45 -6.89 17.65 7.00
N PRO A 46 -7.74 18.11 7.92
CA PRO A 46 -8.69 17.24 8.60
C PRO A 46 -9.84 16.79 7.70
N VAL A 47 -10.25 17.61 6.71
CA VAL A 47 -11.42 17.34 5.83
C VAL A 47 -11.22 17.97 4.47
N GLY A 48 -11.57 17.23 3.42
CA GLY A 48 -11.72 17.73 2.06
C GLY A 48 -10.42 18.08 1.36
N ALA A 49 -10.55 18.94 0.36
CA ALA A 49 -9.42 19.41 -0.43
C ALA A 49 -8.53 20.41 0.35
N PRO A 50 -7.21 20.40 0.11
CA PRO A 50 -6.49 19.66 -0.93
C PRO A 50 -6.19 18.20 -0.57
N GLY A 51 -6.59 17.71 0.61
CA GLY A 51 -6.21 16.41 1.14
C GLY A 51 -4.78 16.41 1.71
N ASN A 52 -4.31 15.22 2.09
CA ASN A 52 -3.01 15.03 2.71
C ASN A 52 -2.06 14.33 1.73
N GLN A 53 -0.95 14.99 1.46
CA GLN A 53 0.17 14.39 0.72
C GLN A 53 0.95 13.43 1.63
N PRO A 54 1.62 12.40 1.11
CA PRO A 54 2.50 11.55 1.90
C PRO A 54 3.61 12.37 2.58
N ASN A 55 3.93 12.03 3.82
CA ASN A 55 5.05 12.64 4.55
C ASN A 55 6.39 12.06 4.09
N PHE A 56 6.39 10.75 3.73
CA PHE A 56 7.57 10.01 3.32
C PHE A 56 7.26 9.09 2.14
N GLY A 57 8.29 8.73 1.39
CA GLY A 57 8.20 7.79 0.30
C GLY A 57 8.78 8.33 -1.01
N ASN A 58 8.66 7.53 -2.06
CA ASN A 58 9.20 7.84 -3.38
C ASN A 58 8.12 8.22 -4.41
N SER A 59 6.89 8.46 -3.97
CA SER A 59 5.81 8.95 -4.82
C SER A 59 5.06 10.08 -4.14
N LEU A 60 4.84 11.16 -4.88
CA LEU A 60 4.06 12.32 -4.45
C LEU A 60 2.65 12.35 -5.06
N SER A 61 2.29 11.32 -5.83
CA SER A 61 1.02 11.32 -6.56
C SER A 61 -0.21 10.96 -5.70
N PRO A 62 -0.13 10.03 -4.72
CA PRO A 62 -1.31 9.68 -3.96
C PRO A 62 -1.70 10.79 -2.99
N VAL A 63 -3.01 11.08 -2.92
CA VAL A 63 -3.59 12.02 -1.97
C VAL A 63 -4.60 11.29 -1.11
N LEU A 64 -4.42 11.36 0.21
CA LEU A 64 -5.36 10.85 1.18
C LEU A 64 -6.31 11.97 1.60
N THR A 65 -7.60 11.78 1.42
CA THR A 65 -8.64 12.75 1.76
C THR A 65 -9.65 12.13 2.72
N GLN A 66 -9.87 12.78 3.84
CA GLN A 66 -11.01 12.50 4.72
C GLN A 66 -12.20 13.34 4.23
N LEU A 67 -13.39 12.71 4.09
CA LEU A 67 -14.53 13.30 3.41
C LEU A 67 -15.61 13.79 4.37
N THR A 68 -15.67 13.26 5.59
CA THR A 68 -16.75 13.56 6.55
C THR A 68 -16.45 14.85 7.31
N PRO A 69 -17.39 15.82 7.34
CA PRO A 69 -17.23 17.04 8.13
C PRO A 69 -17.02 16.77 9.62
N GLY A 70 -16.48 17.77 10.34
CA GLY A 70 -16.33 17.72 11.80
C GLY A 70 -15.04 17.01 12.28
N ALA A 71 -14.25 16.45 11.38
CA ALA A 71 -12.94 15.90 11.77
C ALA A 71 -11.95 17.02 12.14
N LEU A 72 -11.02 16.68 13.02
CA LEU A 72 -9.94 17.56 13.46
C LEU A 72 -8.59 16.82 13.39
N ILE A 73 -7.50 17.57 13.43
CA ILE A 73 -6.16 17.02 13.61
C ILE A 73 -5.84 17.03 15.10
N THR A 74 -5.48 15.88 15.66
CA THR A 74 -5.06 15.75 17.05
C THR A 74 -3.67 16.36 17.29
N GLY A 75 -3.28 16.54 18.54
CA GLY A 75 -1.92 16.99 18.88
C GLY A 75 -0.80 16.02 18.45
N THR A 76 -1.15 14.76 18.14
CA THR A 76 -0.23 13.76 17.60
C THR A 76 -0.24 13.69 16.07
N GLY A 77 -1.05 14.52 15.41
CA GLY A 77 -1.13 14.56 13.94
C GLY A 77 -2.13 13.59 13.32
N ASN A 78 -2.95 12.89 14.11
CA ASN A 78 -3.95 11.95 13.61
C ASN A 78 -5.21 12.69 13.13
N ILE A 79 -5.93 12.13 12.16
CA ILE A 79 -7.28 12.57 11.83
C ILE A 79 -8.26 11.92 12.82
N TYR A 80 -9.04 12.72 13.52
CA TYR A 80 -10.02 12.27 14.50
C TYR A 80 -11.39 12.91 14.27
N ASN A 81 -12.45 12.10 14.26
CA ASN A 81 -13.82 12.60 14.20
C ASN A 81 -14.62 12.02 15.37
N MET A 82 -15.04 12.90 16.28
CA MET A 82 -15.74 12.51 17.50
C MET A 82 -17.23 12.29 17.27
N ALA A 83 -17.82 12.98 16.29
CA ALA A 83 -19.27 13.04 16.13
C ALA A 83 -19.79 12.15 15.00
N GLU A 84 -19.02 12.03 13.93
CA GLU A 84 -19.45 11.40 12.68
C GLU A 84 -18.54 10.25 12.26
N THR A 85 -19.13 9.29 11.56
CA THR A 85 -18.39 8.17 10.96
C THR A 85 -17.50 8.68 9.83
N SER A 86 -16.19 8.51 9.99
CA SER A 86 -15.21 8.98 9.02
C SER A 86 -15.23 8.16 7.73
N ALA A 87 -15.16 8.86 6.60
CA ALA A 87 -15.00 8.29 5.28
C ALA A 87 -13.71 8.83 4.62
N PHE A 88 -12.96 7.96 3.96
CA PHE A 88 -11.66 8.29 3.39
C PHE A 88 -11.56 7.85 1.92
N THR A 89 -10.74 8.58 1.19
CA THR A 89 -10.28 8.13 -0.15
C THR A 89 -8.79 8.32 -0.28
N ILE A 90 -8.16 7.45 -1.09
CA ILE A 90 -6.79 7.64 -1.59
C ILE A 90 -6.85 7.56 -3.09
N GLY A 91 -6.63 8.69 -3.77
CA GLY A 91 -6.48 8.75 -5.22
C GLY A 91 -5.03 8.51 -5.63
N TYR A 92 -4.81 7.73 -6.67
CA TYR A 92 -3.50 7.47 -7.26
C TYR A 92 -3.59 7.44 -8.78
N ALA A 93 -2.59 8.05 -9.44
CA ALA A 93 -2.41 7.95 -10.88
C ALA A 93 -0.94 7.66 -11.21
N SER A 94 -0.72 6.65 -12.04
CA SER A 94 0.60 6.36 -12.63
C SER A 94 0.78 7.16 -13.90
N THR A 95 1.98 7.69 -14.11
CA THR A 95 2.31 8.48 -15.30
C THR A 95 2.96 7.65 -16.41
N SER A 96 3.33 6.40 -16.16
CA SER A 96 4.17 5.63 -17.07
C SER A 96 3.58 4.30 -17.50
N ASN A 97 3.26 3.40 -16.59
CA ASN A 97 2.93 2.02 -16.92
C ASN A 97 1.65 1.55 -16.22
N PRO A 98 0.98 0.52 -16.75
CA PRO A 98 -0.13 -0.13 -16.06
C PRO A 98 0.29 -0.62 -14.68
N LEU A 99 -0.65 -0.54 -13.74
CA LEU A 99 -0.45 -0.97 -12.37
C LEU A 99 -0.53 -2.50 -12.26
N GLY A 100 0.30 -3.07 -11.43
CA GLY A 100 0.31 -4.50 -11.10
C GLY A 100 -0.28 -4.74 -9.72
N LEU A 101 0.55 -4.68 -8.69
CA LEU A 101 0.13 -4.89 -7.31
C LEU A 101 -0.07 -3.56 -6.59
N VAL A 102 -1.10 -3.50 -5.76
CA VAL A 102 -1.37 -2.38 -4.85
C VAL A 102 -1.58 -2.95 -3.45
N VAL A 103 -0.86 -2.42 -2.46
CA VAL A 103 -1.04 -2.76 -1.05
C VAL A 103 -1.32 -1.49 -0.27
N LEU A 104 -2.49 -1.43 0.35
CA LEU A 104 -2.82 -0.42 1.35
C LEU A 104 -2.62 -1.03 2.74
N GLN A 105 -1.96 -0.30 3.61
CA GLN A 105 -1.91 -0.60 5.03
C GLN A 105 -2.39 0.62 5.81
N THR A 106 -3.16 0.41 6.86
CA THR A 106 -3.67 1.48 7.72
C THR A 106 -3.46 1.12 9.18
N ARG A 107 -3.30 2.14 10.01
CA ARG A 107 -3.31 2.02 11.46
C ARG A 107 -4.35 2.95 12.04
N THR A 108 -5.18 2.42 12.93
CA THR A 108 -6.24 3.16 13.62
C THR A 108 -6.11 2.98 15.13
N PHE A 109 -6.66 3.92 15.89
CA PHE A 109 -6.76 3.85 17.34
C PHE A 109 -8.20 4.08 17.78
N GLY A 110 -8.65 3.31 18.74
CA GLY A 110 -10.04 3.35 19.23
C GLY A 110 -10.95 2.52 18.34
N THR A 111 -11.83 3.18 17.60
CA THR A 111 -12.71 2.53 16.61
C THR A 111 -11.92 2.03 15.41
N GLU A 112 -12.39 0.94 14.81
CA GLU A 112 -11.77 0.31 13.64
C GLU A 112 -12.42 0.76 12.32
N LEU A 113 -11.81 0.39 11.20
CA LEU A 113 -12.42 0.55 9.89
C LEU A 113 -13.52 -0.51 9.65
N ASP A 114 -14.54 -0.16 8.90
CA ASP A 114 -15.42 -1.14 8.29
C ASP A 114 -14.65 -1.86 7.17
N TYR A 115 -14.17 -3.04 7.47
CA TYR A 115 -13.32 -3.82 6.57
C TYR A 115 -13.99 -4.20 5.26
N ASN A 116 -15.34 -4.27 5.24
CA ASN A 116 -16.12 -4.55 4.05
C ASN A 116 -16.28 -3.31 3.16
N SER A 117 -16.03 -2.12 3.69
CA SER A 117 -16.07 -0.88 2.94
C SER A 117 -14.82 -0.63 2.09
N VAL A 118 -13.71 -1.32 2.41
CA VAL A 118 -12.42 -1.10 1.74
C VAL A 118 -12.47 -1.62 0.30
N ARG A 119 -12.37 -0.70 -0.65
CA ARG A 119 -12.62 -0.96 -2.07
C ARG A 119 -11.70 -0.15 -2.95
N LEU A 120 -11.12 -0.78 -3.96
CA LEU A 120 -10.38 -0.11 -5.03
C LEU A 120 -11.27 0.02 -6.26
N THR A 121 -11.47 1.23 -6.75
CA THR A 121 -12.26 1.56 -7.93
C THR A 121 -11.36 2.14 -9.02
N TYR A 122 -11.53 1.69 -10.26
CA TYR A 122 -10.81 2.14 -11.44
C TYR A 122 -11.79 2.20 -12.63
N ASP A 123 -11.36 2.67 -13.79
CA ASP A 123 -12.23 2.88 -14.97
C ASP A 123 -12.94 1.60 -15.47
N GLY A 124 -12.35 0.43 -15.24
CA GLY A 124 -12.92 -0.86 -15.61
C GLY A 124 -13.78 -1.53 -14.53
N GLY A 125 -14.01 -0.90 -13.37
CA GLY A 125 -14.82 -1.45 -12.30
C GLY A 125 -14.28 -1.24 -10.89
N SER A 126 -14.65 -2.14 -10.00
CA SER A 126 -14.29 -2.09 -8.58
C SER A 126 -13.85 -3.46 -8.07
N LEU A 127 -12.87 -3.47 -7.19
CA LEU A 127 -12.29 -4.66 -6.57
C LEU A 127 -12.34 -4.56 -5.05
N THR A 128 -12.68 -5.68 -4.43
CA THR A 128 -12.52 -5.88 -2.99
C THR A 128 -11.21 -6.63 -2.71
N ALA A 129 -10.69 -6.53 -1.51
CA ALA A 129 -9.56 -7.33 -1.04
C ALA A 129 -9.89 -7.95 0.31
N VAL A 130 -9.22 -9.06 0.61
CA VAL A 130 -9.29 -9.68 1.94
C VAL A 130 -8.34 -8.93 2.87
N ARG A 131 -8.86 -8.57 4.05
CA ARG A 131 -8.07 -7.94 5.10
C ARG A 131 -7.12 -8.95 5.73
N THR A 132 -5.90 -8.49 6.02
CA THR A 132 -4.98 -9.15 6.92
C THR A 132 -4.71 -8.21 8.10
N GLU A 133 -4.98 -8.64 9.33
CA GLU A 133 -4.51 -7.93 10.52
C GLU A 133 -3.01 -8.15 10.65
N THR A 134 -2.25 -7.05 10.69
CA THR A 134 -0.79 -7.10 10.74
C THR A 134 -0.24 -6.85 12.13
N ASP A 135 -0.99 -6.10 12.95
CA ASP A 135 -0.63 -5.82 14.33
C ASP A 135 -1.86 -5.38 15.15
N ARG A 136 -1.84 -5.67 16.46
CA ARG A 136 -2.87 -5.21 17.42
C ARG A 136 -2.22 -4.97 18.78
N VAL A 137 -2.21 -3.70 19.21
CA VAL A 137 -1.53 -3.28 20.46
C VAL A 137 -2.50 -2.57 21.37
N GLN A 138 -2.70 -3.11 22.57
CA GLN A 138 -3.46 -2.43 23.63
C GLN A 138 -2.59 -1.33 24.26
N VAL A 139 -3.12 -0.14 24.36
CA VAL A 139 -2.52 1.00 25.04
C VAL A 139 -3.36 1.38 26.26
N GLY A 140 -2.72 1.53 27.38
CA GLY A 140 -3.39 1.81 28.64
C GLY A 140 -4.20 0.64 29.18
N GLN A 141 -4.81 0.83 30.34
CA GLN A 141 -5.68 -0.17 30.94
C GLN A 141 -7.11 0.04 30.38
N PRO A 142 -7.79 -1.02 29.89
CA PRO A 142 -9.15 -0.90 29.38
C PRO A 142 -10.08 -0.17 30.34
N GLY A 143 -10.86 0.79 29.80
CA GLY A 143 -11.80 1.60 30.61
C GLY A 143 -11.19 2.84 31.25
N THR A 144 -9.89 3.10 31.12
CA THR A 144 -9.27 4.34 31.58
C THR A 144 -9.22 5.39 30.47
N PRO A 145 -9.30 6.69 30.77
CA PRO A 145 -9.14 7.75 29.78
C PRO A 145 -7.83 7.61 29.00
N GLY A 146 -7.92 7.70 27.67
CA GLY A 146 -6.77 7.56 26.78
C GLY A 146 -6.33 6.11 26.51
N SER A 147 -7.01 5.10 27.08
CA SER A 147 -6.80 3.71 26.71
C SER A 147 -7.50 3.40 25.38
N GLY A 148 -6.96 2.43 24.65
CA GLY A 148 -7.54 1.97 23.39
C GLY A 148 -6.67 0.93 22.74
N VAL A 149 -7.05 0.52 21.56
CA VAL A 149 -6.31 -0.49 20.76
C VAL A 149 -5.84 0.17 19.47
N TYR A 150 -4.54 0.07 19.20
CA TYR A 150 -4.04 0.27 17.85
C TYR A 150 -4.28 -1.00 17.04
N VAL A 151 -4.84 -0.83 15.85
CA VAL A 151 -5.06 -1.92 14.91
C VAL A 151 -4.41 -1.55 13.58
N SER A 152 -3.46 -2.37 13.16
CA SER A 152 -2.84 -2.26 11.84
C SER A 152 -3.40 -3.35 10.93
N SER A 153 -3.78 -2.98 9.72
CA SER A 153 -4.41 -3.86 8.75
C SER A 153 -3.87 -3.60 7.35
N ALA A 154 -3.88 -4.63 6.52
CA ALA A 154 -3.43 -4.56 5.13
C ALA A 154 -4.46 -5.15 4.18
N TRP A 155 -4.54 -4.57 2.98
CA TRP A 155 -5.33 -5.05 1.84
C TRP A 155 -4.44 -5.06 0.61
N GLN A 156 -4.57 -6.10 -0.20
CA GLN A 156 -3.83 -6.24 -1.45
C GLN A 156 -4.78 -6.47 -2.62
N TRP A 157 -4.51 -5.77 -3.72
CA TRP A 157 -5.19 -5.94 -5.00
C TRP A 157 -4.18 -6.30 -6.08
N ASP A 158 -4.56 -7.24 -6.95
CA ASP A 158 -3.83 -7.54 -8.18
C ASP A 158 -4.57 -6.92 -9.37
N LEU A 159 -3.92 -5.94 -9.99
CA LEU A 159 -4.39 -5.24 -11.17
C LEU A 159 -3.70 -5.74 -12.45
N SER A 160 -2.83 -6.75 -12.35
CA SER A 160 -2.09 -7.31 -13.48
C SER A 160 -3.04 -7.75 -14.59
N GLY A 161 -2.74 -7.37 -15.81
CA GLY A 161 -3.57 -7.68 -16.98
C GLY A 161 -4.85 -6.84 -17.14
N ARG A 162 -5.10 -5.85 -16.25
CA ARG A 162 -6.28 -4.97 -16.33
C ARG A 162 -6.03 -3.64 -17.03
N ASN A 163 -4.78 -3.32 -17.37
CA ASN A 163 -4.38 -2.06 -18.00
C ASN A 163 -4.82 -0.81 -17.21
N VAL A 164 -4.76 -0.88 -15.88
CA VAL A 164 -5.14 0.21 -14.98
C VAL A 164 -3.96 1.15 -14.79
N SER A 165 -4.16 2.44 -15.02
CA SER A 165 -3.17 3.50 -14.75
C SER A 165 -3.56 4.42 -13.58
N GLN A 166 -4.85 4.43 -13.21
CA GLN A 166 -5.36 5.25 -12.10
C GLN A 166 -6.45 4.50 -11.33
N TYR A 167 -6.53 4.77 -10.04
CA TYR A 167 -7.58 4.23 -9.18
C TYR A 167 -7.86 5.15 -7.98
N THR A 168 -8.96 4.88 -7.32
CA THR A 168 -9.30 5.42 -6.01
C THR A 168 -9.58 4.27 -5.05
N ILE A 169 -8.94 4.28 -3.89
CA ILE A 169 -9.30 3.41 -2.78
C ILE A 169 -10.24 4.22 -1.88
N SER A 170 -11.38 3.63 -1.50
CA SER A 170 -12.32 4.18 -0.52
C SER A 170 -12.47 3.26 0.67
N PHE A 171 -12.64 3.83 1.86
CA PHE A 171 -12.87 3.08 3.10
C PHE A 171 -13.53 3.97 4.16
N ASN A 172 -14.29 3.37 5.06
CA ASN A 172 -15.02 4.06 6.11
C ASN A 172 -14.65 3.50 7.49
N ALA A 173 -14.88 4.27 8.54
CA ALA A 173 -14.91 3.78 9.90
C ALA A 173 -16.19 2.94 10.14
N VAL A 174 -16.18 2.06 11.15
CA VAL A 174 -17.39 1.34 11.59
C VAL A 174 -18.37 2.33 12.23
N GLU A 175 -17.86 3.26 13.04
CA GLU A 175 -18.62 4.26 13.76
C GLU A 175 -17.79 5.54 14.00
N HIS A 176 -18.34 6.50 14.69
CA HIS A 176 -17.61 7.71 15.11
C HIS A 176 -16.43 7.39 16.05
N SER A 177 -15.64 8.40 16.39
CA SER A 177 -14.49 8.31 17.32
C SER A 177 -13.31 7.48 16.80
N LEU A 178 -13.22 7.29 15.47
CA LEU A 178 -12.00 6.77 14.86
C LEU A 178 -10.87 7.81 14.97
N SER A 179 -9.72 7.39 15.49
CA SER A 179 -8.45 8.09 15.31
C SER A 179 -7.64 7.38 14.21
N PHE A 180 -7.56 8.02 13.05
CA PHE A 180 -6.77 7.50 11.92
C PHE A 180 -5.32 7.95 12.09
N ASP A 181 -4.45 7.00 12.47
CA ASP A 181 -3.09 7.25 12.93
C ASP A 181 -2.09 7.32 11.77
N SER A 182 -2.13 6.34 10.90
CA SER A 182 -1.22 6.30 9.75
C SER A 182 -1.74 5.44 8.62
N ALA A 183 -1.19 5.66 7.41
CA ALA A 183 -1.43 4.83 6.24
C ALA A 183 -0.16 4.65 5.42
N MET A 184 -0.04 3.51 4.76
CA MET A 184 1.01 3.23 3.80
C MET A 184 0.42 2.63 2.53
N LEU A 185 0.86 3.15 1.40
CA LEU A 185 0.48 2.68 0.09
C LEU A 185 1.71 2.25 -0.68
N ASP A 186 1.76 0.97 -1.03
CA ASP A 186 2.78 0.42 -1.91
C ASP A 186 2.16 0.05 -3.24
N VAL A 187 2.81 0.44 -4.31
CA VAL A 187 2.34 0.21 -5.67
C VAL A 187 3.48 -0.35 -6.50
N GLN A 188 3.19 -1.39 -7.27
CA GLN A 188 4.08 -1.94 -8.29
C GLN A 188 3.45 -1.75 -9.67
N VAL A 189 4.20 -1.17 -10.60
CA VAL A 189 3.80 -1.12 -12.01
C VAL A 189 4.24 -2.39 -12.73
N VAL A 190 3.51 -2.77 -13.78
CA VAL A 190 3.90 -3.87 -14.67
C VAL A 190 5.00 -3.36 -15.59
N PRO A 191 6.20 -3.96 -15.60
CA PRO A 191 7.22 -3.60 -16.58
C PRO A 191 6.71 -3.84 -18.00
N GLU A 192 6.98 -2.92 -18.92
CA GLU A 192 6.65 -3.14 -20.33
C GLU A 192 7.33 -4.40 -20.86
N PRO A 193 6.64 -5.20 -21.69
CA PRO A 193 7.23 -6.42 -22.29
C PRO A 193 8.55 -6.16 -23.01
N GLY A 194 8.72 -4.96 -23.60
CA GLY A 194 9.95 -4.51 -24.22
C GLY A 194 11.15 -4.41 -23.28
N THR A 195 10.94 -3.99 -22.04
CA THR A 195 12.00 -3.90 -21.03
C THR A 195 12.51 -5.28 -20.65
N LEU A 196 11.62 -6.25 -20.49
CA LEU A 196 11.99 -7.65 -20.22
C LEU A 196 12.72 -8.29 -21.42
N ALA A 197 12.27 -8.01 -22.65
CA ALA A 197 12.93 -8.47 -23.87
C ALA A 197 14.34 -7.90 -24.02
N LEU A 198 14.53 -6.60 -23.77
CA LEU A 198 15.85 -5.95 -23.80
C LEU A 198 16.78 -6.49 -22.71
N LEU A 199 16.29 -6.78 -21.52
CA LEU A 199 17.06 -7.39 -20.43
C LEU A 199 17.50 -8.81 -20.82
N ALA A 200 16.62 -9.60 -21.42
CA ALA A 200 16.93 -10.96 -21.89
C ALA A 200 17.95 -10.94 -23.03
N ILE A 201 17.83 -10.02 -23.98
CA ILE A 201 18.78 -9.82 -25.08
C ILE A 201 20.14 -9.37 -24.54
N GLY A 202 20.15 -8.38 -23.64
CA GLY A 202 21.38 -7.87 -23.00
C GLY A 202 22.13 -8.95 -22.24
N ALA A 203 21.44 -9.77 -21.46
CA ALA A 203 22.03 -10.92 -20.76
C ALA A 203 22.60 -11.97 -21.74
N GLY A 204 21.93 -12.21 -22.86
CA GLY A 204 22.38 -13.09 -23.92
C GLY A 204 23.70 -12.63 -24.54
N PHE A 205 23.89 -11.36 -24.82
CA PHE A 205 25.12 -10.80 -25.36
C PHE A 205 26.29 -10.87 -24.38
N VAL A 206 26.07 -10.67 -23.09
CA VAL A 206 27.13 -10.80 -22.07
C VAL A 206 27.61 -12.23 -21.99
N VAL A 207 26.72 -13.21 -21.98
CA VAL A 207 27.09 -14.65 -21.91
C VAL A 207 27.83 -15.10 -23.16
N THR A 208 27.45 -14.67 -24.36
CA THR A 208 28.14 -15.03 -25.63
C THR A 208 29.47 -14.30 -25.77
N GLY A 209 29.60 -13.07 -25.29
CA GLY A 209 30.85 -12.31 -25.28
C GLY A 209 31.92 -12.94 -24.38
N LEU A 210 31.52 -13.47 -23.22
CA LEU A 210 32.41 -14.15 -22.28
C LEU A 210 32.91 -15.53 -22.82
N ARG A 211 32.08 -16.22 -23.60
CA ARG A 211 32.49 -17.51 -24.23
C ARG A 211 33.49 -17.36 -25.35
N ARG A 212 33.59 -16.22 -26.05
CA ARG A 212 34.53 -15.96 -27.12
C ARG A 212 35.94 -15.56 -26.63
N ARG A 213 36.12 -15.29 -25.32
CA ARG A 213 37.42 -14.91 -24.74
C ARG A 213 38.13 -16.06 -24.02
N ARG A 214 37.66 -17.28 -24.17
CA ARG A 214 38.35 -18.54 -23.79
C ARG A 214 38.64 -19.34 -25.06
#